data_d66035c551dcc197fc293146bab28f93
#
_entry.id   d66035c551dcc197fc293146bab28f93
#
_cell.length_a   1.000
_cell.length_b   1.000
_cell.length_c   1.000
_cell.angle_alpha   90.00
_cell.angle_beta   90.00
_cell.angle_gamma   90.00
#
_symmetry.space_group_name_H-M   'P 1'
#
loop_
_entity.id
_entity.type
_entity.pdbx_description
1 polymer ?
#
loop_
_entity_poly.entity_id
_entity_poly.type
_entity_poly.pdbx_seq_one_letter_code
_entity_poly.pdbx_strand_id
1 'polypeptide(L)'
;MQTPEYAHNMEIELKARIQRRDEVESRLSSFMHYIGPIDKLDEYWEVSNASSENSSGFRFRVRHELDRITITFKEKTFDGNVEVNHEFEFRIEGESAFKAFIEKMHAHLIYQKQKKGSRWEDGTGLVAEVVEVS
;
A
#
# COMPACT_ATOMS: atom_id res chain seq x y z
N MET A 1 -11.08 8.18 -25.05
CA MET A 1 -11.32 7.44 -23.79
C MET A 1 -10.50 8.11 -22.68
N GLN A 2 -11.14 8.55 -21.65
CA GLN A 2 -10.43 9.16 -20.53
C GLN A 2 -9.76 8.08 -19.66
N THR A 3 -8.51 8.32 -19.27
CA THR A 3 -7.83 7.48 -18.30
C THR A 3 -8.48 7.69 -16.94
N PRO A 4 -8.84 6.63 -16.22
CA PRO A 4 -9.41 6.81 -14.87
C PRO A 4 -8.41 7.48 -13.94
N GLU A 5 -8.91 8.37 -13.05
CA GLU A 5 -8.10 9.08 -12.07
C GLU A 5 -7.70 8.19 -10.88
N TYR A 6 -8.14 6.96 -10.86
CA TYR A 6 -7.79 5.99 -9.85
C TYR A 6 -7.46 4.65 -10.50
N ALA A 7 -6.70 3.83 -9.81
CA ALA A 7 -6.44 2.45 -10.20
C ALA A 7 -7.26 1.49 -9.36
N HIS A 8 -7.85 0.50 -10.02
CA HIS A 8 -8.53 -0.62 -9.38
C HIS A 8 -7.80 -1.90 -9.80
N ASN A 9 -7.13 -2.54 -8.86
CA ASN A 9 -6.30 -3.71 -9.14
C ASN A 9 -6.70 -4.89 -8.28
N MET A 10 -6.58 -6.08 -8.88
CA MET A 10 -6.57 -7.32 -8.14
C MET A 10 -5.09 -7.66 -7.90
N GLU A 11 -4.67 -7.65 -6.65
CA GLU A 11 -3.29 -7.86 -6.27
C GLU A 11 -3.07 -9.29 -5.77
N ILE A 12 -2.03 -9.94 -6.28
CA ILE A 12 -1.55 -11.23 -5.77
C ILE A 12 -0.18 -10.97 -5.17
N GLU A 13 -0.04 -11.22 -3.87
CA GLU A 13 1.17 -10.91 -3.14
C GLU A 13 1.58 -12.07 -2.24
N LEU A 14 2.87 -12.40 -2.27
CA LEU A 14 3.48 -13.33 -1.33
C LEU A 14 4.47 -12.57 -0.46
N LYS A 15 4.43 -12.83 0.83
CA LYS A 15 5.34 -12.22 1.80
C LYS A 15 6.16 -13.28 2.50
N ALA A 16 7.44 -13.00 2.69
CA ALA A 16 8.33 -13.86 3.46
C ALA A 16 9.27 -13.00 4.31
N ARG A 17 9.55 -13.49 5.51
CA ARG A 17 10.59 -12.89 6.34
C ARG A 17 11.94 -13.39 5.89
N ILE A 18 12.91 -12.48 5.83
CA ILE A 18 14.29 -12.82 5.47
C ILE A 18 15.21 -12.39 6.61
N GLN A 19 16.31 -13.12 6.78
CA GLN A 19 17.30 -12.82 7.82
C GLN A 19 18.46 -11.99 7.29
N ARG A 20 18.83 -12.17 6.01
CA ARG A 20 19.97 -11.52 5.39
C ARG A 20 19.57 -10.88 4.09
N ARG A 21 19.36 -9.57 4.17
CA ARG A 21 18.96 -8.75 3.03
C ARG A 21 19.97 -8.84 1.89
N ASP A 22 21.27 -8.74 2.19
CA ASP A 22 22.33 -8.76 1.20
C ASP A 22 22.36 -10.06 0.38
N GLU A 23 22.12 -11.20 1.01
CA GLU A 23 22.04 -12.49 0.31
C GLU A 23 20.84 -12.55 -0.63
N VAL A 24 19.69 -12.08 -0.18
CA VAL A 24 18.48 -12.08 -1.00
C VAL A 24 18.65 -11.14 -2.19
N GLU A 25 19.16 -9.93 -1.96
CA GLU A 25 19.42 -8.97 -3.05
C GLU A 25 20.44 -9.50 -4.03
N SER A 26 21.48 -10.18 -3.56
CA SER A 26 22.47 -10.82 -4.44
C SER A 26 21.83 -11.89 -5.33
N ARG A 27 20.94 -12.72 -4.78
CA ARG A 27 20.22 -13.73 -5.56
C ARG A 27 19.25 -13.10 -6.57
N LEU A 28 18.53 -12.07 -6.17
CA LEU A 28 17.63 -11.36 -7.06
C LEU A 28 18.38 -10.78 -8.26
N SER A 29 19.59 -10.26 -8.04
CA SER A 29 20.41 -9.68 -9.11
C SER A 29 20.75 -10.67 -10.23
N SER A 30 20.66 -11.97 -9.98
CA SER A 30 20.98 -13.00 -10.99
C SER A 30 19.83 -13.23 -11.98
N PHE A 31 18.59 -12.86 -11.64
CA PHE A 31 17.43 -13.10 -12.51
C PHE A 31 16.44 -11.93 -12.58
N MET A 32 16.67 -10.89 -11.81
CA MET A 32 15.84 -9.69 -11.83
C MET A 32 16.69 -8.44 -12.02
N HIS A 33 16.06 -7.37 -12.48
CA HIS A 33 16.70 -6.08 -12.66
C HIS A 33 16.37 -5.16 -11.46
N TYR A 34 17.39 -4.51 -10.94
CA TYR A 34 17.24 -3.49 -9.91
C TYR A 34 16.55 -2.26 -10.51
N ILE A 35 15.43 -1.86 -9.92
CA ILE A 35 14.67 -0.71 -10.37
C ILE A 35 15.03 0.55 -9.59
N GLY A 36 15.22 0.44 -8.29
CA GLY A 36 15.56 1.60 -7.47
C GLY A 36 15.33 1.36 -5.98
N PRO A 37 15.67 2.36 -5.17
CA PRO A 37 15.45 2.28 -3.74
C PRO A 37 13.97 2.44 -3.40
N ILE A 38 13.59 1.88 -2.27
CA ILE A 38 12.27 2.07 -1.67
C ILE A 38 12.45 2.93 -0.43
N ASP A 39 11.69 4.00 -0.35
CA ASP A 39 11.56 4.83 0.86
C ASP A 39 10.12 5.30 0.93
N LYS A 40 9.33 4.64 1.78
CA LYS A 40 7.90 4.88 1.92
C LYS A 40 7.54 5.09 3.37
N LEU A 41 6.73 6.10 3.63
CA LEU A 41 6.06 6.27 4.91
C LEU A 41 4.58 5.99 4.72
N ASP A 42 4.09 4.95 5.35
CA ASP A 42 2.70 4.55 5.29
C ASP A 42 1.98 4.91 6.58
N GLU A 43 0.93 5.71 6.46
CA GLU A 43 0.02 6.02 7.55
C GLU A 43 -1.26 5.22 7.37
N TYR A 44 -1.69 4.55 8.43
CA TYR A 44 -2.94 3.77 8.42
C TYR A 44 -3.98 4.48 9.26
N TRP A 45 -5.06 4.85 8.60
CA TRP A 45 -6.15 5.63 9.16
C TRP A 45 -7.43 4.83 9.21
N GLU A 46 -8.30 5.17 10.15
CA GLU A 46 -9.61 4.55 10.28
C GLU A 46 -10.68 5.60 10.54
N VAL A 47 -11.80 5.46 9.83
CA VAL A 47 -13.03 6.20 10.11
C VAL A 47 -13.98 5.22 10.77
N SER A 48 -14.31 5.48 12.03
CA SER A 48 -15.19 4.61 12.78
C SER A 48 -16.63 4.75 12.30
N ASN A 49 -17.31 3.62 12.11
CA ASN A 49 -18.74 3.63 11.81
C ASN A 49 -19.52 3.57 13.11
N ALA A 50 -19.98 4.73 13.57
CA ALA A 50 -20.69 4.87 14.84
C ALA A 50 -22.10 4.24 14.85
N SER A 51 -22.62 3.82 13.69
CA SER A 51 -23.98 3.29 13.56
C SER A 51 -24.09 1.78 13.72
N SER A 52 -22.98 1.06 13.85
CA SER A 52 -22.99 -0.39 13.97
C SER A 52 -21.94 -0.86 14.98
N GLU A 53 -22.38 -1.57 16.00
CA GLU A 53 -21.49 -2.12 17.05
C GLU A 53 -20.53 -3.19 16.52
N ASN A 54 -20.82 -3.80 15.37
CA ASN A 54 -20.09 -4.92 14.79
C ASN A 54 -19.31 -4.59 13.52
N SER A 55 -19.33 -3.35 13.04
CA SER A 55 -18.57 -3.00 11.86
C SER A 55 -17.20 -2.49 12.23
N SER A 56 -16.17 -3.14 11.72
CA SER A 56 -14.86 -2.53 11.61
C SER A 56 -15.02 -1.27 10.76
N GLY A 57 -14.54 -0.14 11.23
CA GLY A 57 -14.62 1.11 10.49
C GLY A 57 -13.91 1.04 9.14
N PHE A 58 -14.10 2.05 8.33
CA PHE A 58 -13.44 2.16 7.04
C PHE A 58 -11.96 2.48 7.25
N ARG A 59 -11.08 1.67 6.68
CA ARG A 59 -9.62 1.85 6.77
C ARG A 59 -9.04 2.24 5.43
N PHE A 60 -8.05 3.12 5.47
CA PHE A 60 -7.30 3.50 4.29
C PHE A 60 -5.85 3.79 4.65
N ARG A 61 -4.99 3.70 3.64
CA ARG A 61 -3.55 3.98 3.78
C ARG A 61 -3.22 5.27 3.05
N VAL A 62 -2.44 6.13 3.69
CA VAL A 62 -1.82 7.29 3.07
C VAL A 62 -0.34 6.99 2.92
N ARG A 63 0.14 6.85 1.71
CA ARG A 63 1.54 6.53 1.42
C ARG A 63 2.27 7.76 0.92
N HIS A 64 3.34 8.10 1.60
CA HIS A 64 4.28 9.13 1.18
C HIS A 64 5.48 8.43 0.54
N GLU A 65 5.70 8.68 -0.75
CA GLU A 65 6.81 8.11 -1.50
C GLU A 65 7.35 9.17 -2.46
N LEU A 66 8.61 9.58 -2.27
CA LEU A 66 9.19 10.71 -2.97
C LEU A 66 8.33 11.97 -2.76
N ASP A 67 7.89 12.61 -3.83
CA ASP A 67 7.01 13.78 -3.81
C ASP A 67 5.52 13.42 -4.01
N ARG A 68 5.19 12.14 -3.95
CA ARG A 68 3.84 11.64 -4.22
C ARG A 68 3.15 11.19 -2.95
N ILE A 69 1.85 11.47 -2.89
CA ILE A 69 0.99 10.97 -1.84
C ILE A 69 -0.11 10.15 -2.49
N THR A 70 -0.20 8.89 -2.10
CA THR A 70 -1.14 7.94 -2.66
C THR A 70 -2.07 7.41 -1.57
N ILE A 71 -3.36 7.47 -1.85
CA ILE A 71 -4.38 6.93 -0.96
C ILE A 71 -4.80 5.57 -1.50
N THR A 72 -4.83 4.57 -0.63
CA THR A 72 -5.22 3.21 -0.98
C THR A 72 -6.23 2.69 0.01
N PHE A 73 -7.29 2.06 -0.50
CA PHE A 73 -8.21 1.30 0.34
C PHE A 73 -8.57 -0.01 -0.35
N LYS A 74 -8.95 -1.00 0.46
CA LYS A 74 -9.27 -2.33 -0.03
C LYS A 74 -10.72 -2.66 0.24
N GLU A 75 -11.34 -3.34 -0.71
CA GLU A 75 -12.66 -3.91 -0.58
C GLU A 75 -12.54 -5.43 -0.66
N LYS A 76 -13.10 -6.10 0.34
CA LYS A 76 -13.04 -7.53 0.47
C LYS A 76 -14.34 -8.14 -0.03
N THR A 77 -14.23 -9.10 -0.96
CA THR A 77 -15.36 -9.88 -1.45
C THR A 77 -15.05 -11.35 -1.30
N PHE A 78 -16.08 -12.19 -1.37
CA PHE A 78 -15.92 -13.62 -1.28
C PHE A 78 -16.56 -14.28 -2.49
N ASP A 79 -15.82 -15.20 -3.11
CA ASP A 79 -16.32 -16.11 -4.14
C ASP A 79 -16.31 -17.51 -3.53
N GLY A 80 -17.46 -17.93 -3.00
CA GLY A 80 -17.54 -19.13 -2.18
C GLY A 80 -16.72 -18.97 -0.89
N ASN A 81 -15.69 -19.80 -0.71
CA ASN A 81 -14.78 -19.73 0.43
C ASN A 81 -13.49 -18.95 0.13
N VAL A 82 -13.37 -18.42 -1.09
CA VAL A 82 -12.17 -17.69 -1.49
C VAL A 82 -12.36 -16.21 -1.25
N GLU A 83 -11.45 -15.63 -0.47
CA GLU A 83 -11.39 -14.19 -0.24
C GLU A 83 -10.72 -13.50 -1.41
N VAL A 84 -11.40 -12.49 -1.97
CA VAL A 84 -10.86 -11.67 -3.05
C VAL A 84 -10.77 -10.23 -2.55
N ASN A 85 -9.57 -9.66 -2.65
CA ASN A 85 -9.33 -8.27 -2.28
C ASN A 85 -9.21 -7.41 -3.52
N HIS A 86 -10.00 -6.35 -3.57
CA HIS A 86 -9.91 -5.31 -4.59
C HIS A 86 -9.25 -4.08 -3.98
N GLU A 87 -8.22 -3.60 -4.64
CA GLU A 87 -7.49 -2.43 -4.19
C GLU A 87 -7.83 -1.22 -5.04
N PHE A 88 -8.20 -0.12 -4.39
CA PHE A 88 -8.48 1.16 -5.03
C PHE A 88 -7.41 2.15 -4.62
N GLU A 89 -6.84 2.84 -5.58
CA GLU A 89 -5.71 3.72 -5.36
C GLU A 89 -5.86 5.01 -6.15
N PHE A 90 -5.59 6.14 -5.51
CA PHE A 90 -5.58 7.44 -6.17
C PHE A 90 -4.53 8.36 -5.53
N ARG A 91 -4.05 9.32 -6.30
CA ARG A 91 -3.08 10.31 -5.84
C ARG A 91 -3.76 11.57 -5.40
N ILE A 92 -3.13 12.28 -4.44
CA ILE A 92 -3.57 13.59 -3.98
C ILE A 92 -2.40 14.58 -4.09
N GLU A 93 -2.73 15.86 -4.28
CA GLU A 93 -1.74 16.94 -4.32
C GLU A 93 -1.81 17.83 -3.07
N GLY A 94 -2.97 18.01 -2.50
CA GLY A 94 -3.18 18.87 -1.34
C GLY A 94 -3.17 18.11 -0.03
N GLU A 95 -2.00 17.83 0.53
CA GLU A 95 -1.89 17.09 1.79
C GLU A 95 -2.64 17.76 2.94
N SER A 96 -2.45 19.08 3.12
CA SER A 96 -3.10 19.82 4.21
C SER A 96 -4.62 19.84 4.08
N ALA A 97 -5.12 20.00 2.85
CA ALA A 97 -6.55 19.97 2.58
C ALA A 97 -7.13 18.57 2.80
N PHE A 98 -6.41 17.54 2.39
CA PHE A 98 -6.82 16.17 2.62
C PHE A 98 -6.87 15.83 4.11
N LYS A 99 -5.85 16.23 4.89
CA LYS A 99 -5.84 16.04 6.35
C LYS A 99 -7.02 16.74 7.01
N ALA A 100 -7.31 17.97 6.62
CA ALA A 100 -8.48 18.69 7.12
C ALA A 100 -9.79 17.95 6.78
N PHE A 101 -9.88 17.39 5.58
CA PHE A 101 -11.03 16.62 5.14
C PHE A 101 -11.25 15.36 5.99
N ILE A 102 -10.21 14.57 6.21
CA ILE A 102 -10.32 13.33 6.99
C ILE A 102 -10.55 13.62 8.48
N GLU A 103 -10.07 14.74 9.00
CA GLU A 103 -10.39 15.18 10.36
C GLU A 103 -11.87 15.50 10.50
N LYS A 104 -12.47 16.12 9.50
CA LYS A 104 -13.93 16.37 9.47
C LYS A 104 -14.74 15.09 9.45
N MET A 105 -14.17 14.02 8.88
CA MET A 105 -14.78 12.69 8.89
C MET A 105 -14.50 11.92 10.18
N HIS A 106 -13.81 12.53 11.15
CA HIS A 106 -13.39 11.90 12.40
C HIS A 106 -12.46 10.69 12.17
N ALA A 107 -11.63 10.75 11.14
CA ALA A 107 -10.59 9.75 10.95
C ALA A 107 -9.51 9.90 12.02
N HIS A 108 -8.95 8.78 12.44
CA HIS A 108 -7.83 8.78 13.37
C HIS A 108 -6.72 7.88 12.86
N LEU A 109 -5.50 8.28 13.18
CA LEU A 109 -4.31 7.52 12.81
C LEU A 109 -4.18 6.30 13.74
N ILE A 110 -4.12 5.11 13.13
CA ILE A 110 -3.97 3.87 13.89
C ILE A 110 -2.49 3.60 14.15
N TYR A 111 -1.68 3.61 13.09
CA TYR A 111 -0.23 3.42 13.18
C TYR A 111 0.44 3.87 11.90
N GLN A 112 1.77 3.98 11.96
CA GLN A 112 2.62 4.30 10.82
C GLN A 112 3.65 3.21 10.63
N LYS A 113 4.08 3.02 9.38
CA LYS A 113 5.20 2.14 9.04
C LYS A 113 6.11 2.85 8.07
N GLN A 114 7.41 2.80 8.33
CA GLN A 114 8.40 3.21 7.36
C GLN A 114 9.00 1.97 6.70
N LYS A 115 9.10 2.01 5.38
CA LYS A 115 9.66 0.92 4.57
C LYS A 115 10.81 1.46 3.76
N LYS A 116 11.99 0.88 3.96
CA LYS A 116 13.20 1.23 3.22
C LYS A 116 13.83 -0.02 2.63
N GLY A 117 14.23 0.03 1.38
CA GLY A 117 14.83 -1.13 0.76
C GLY A 117 15.07 -0.96 -0.73
N SER A 118 14.84 -2.04 -1.46
CA SER A 118 15.10 -2.13 -2.89
C SER A 118 13.95 -2.77 -3.65
N ARG A 119 13.75 -2.33 -4.89
CA ARG A 119 12.74 -2.87 -5.80
C ARG A 119 13.42 -3.51 -7.00
N TRP A 120 12.91 -4.66 -7.39
CA TRP A 120 13.40 -5.49 -8.48
C TRP A 120 12.27 -5.93 -9.38
N GLU A 121 12.57 -6.14 -10.65
CA GLU A 121 11.59 -6.53 -11.66
C GLU A 121 12.22 -7.54 -12.63
N ASP A 122 11.44 -8.53 -13.06
CA ASP A 122 11.91 -9.58 -13.97
C ASP A 122 11.59 -9.33 -15.45
N GLY A 123 10.88 -8.22 -15.74
CA GLY A 123 10.46 -7.91 -17.11
C GLY A 123 9.14 -8.56 -17.56
N THR A 124 8.57 -9.45 -16.76
CA THR A 124 7.28 -10.11 -17.07
C THR A 124 6.11 -9.55 -16.26
N GLY A 125 6.39 -8.58 -15.39
CA GLY A 125 5.42 -8.00 -14.48
C GLY A 125 5.56 -8.50 -13.04
N LEU A 126 6.46 -9.44 -12.79
CA LEU A 126 6.78 -9.87 -11.43
C LEU A 126 7.70 -8.84 -10.79
N VAL A 127 7.27 -8.35 -9.63
CA VAL A 127 8.01 -7.36 -8.85
C VAL A 127 8.37 -7.96 -7.51
N ALA A 128 9.61 -7.76 -7.09
CA ALA A 128 10.07 -8.11 -5.75
C ALA A 128 10.49 -6.86 -5.00
N GLU A 129 10.07 -6.76 -3.75
CA GLU A 129 10.50 -5.68 -2.86
C GLU A 129 11.18 -6.29 -1.64
N VAL A 130 12.39 -5.84 -1.38
CA VAL A 130 13.16 -6.22 -0.19
C VAL A 130 13.18 -5.01 0.73
N VAL A 131 12.48 -5.10 1.86
CA VAL A 131 12.26 -3.92 2.72
C VAL A 131 12.54 -4.22 4.18
N GLU A 132 13.08 -3.21 4.86
CA GLU A 132 13.08 -3.12 6.31
C GLU A 132 11.88 -2.28 6.73
N VAL A 133 11.09 -2.80 7.65
CA VAL A 133 9.89 -2.14 8.14
C VAL A 133 10.12 -1.71 9.58
N SER A 134 9.87 -0.44 9.85
CA SER A 134 9.99 0.13 11.20
C SER A 134 8.75 0.91 11.61
#